data_6af1fe666b4fc848fd3fd50f83f89f34
#
_entry.id   6af1fe666b4fc848fd3fd50f83f89f34
#
_cell.length_a   1.000
_cell.length_b   1.000
_cell.length_c   1.000
_cell.angle_alpha   90.00
_cell.angle_beta   90.00
_cell.angle_gamma   90.00
#
_symmetry.space_group_name_H-M   'P 1'
#
loop_
_entity.id
_entity.type
_entity.pdbx_description
1 polymer ?
#
loop_
_entity_poly.entity_id
_entity_poly.type
_entity_poly.pdbx_seq_one_letter_code
_entity_poly.pdbx_strand_id
1 'polypeptide(L)'
;MPAQLQTELIRNAPATSIQFEIEPAHNALYSMMLLNVADQLSGLDEWVTRTAQSLSPERRHNNRLVLEGLHYAVTPIRSWNSFEAYLDDLAASDPTELRDRLLERLTTSKVYDLPRGVRPIPSIPPQQLLDKATYMNWLAEKFAGDYDPEIESEAHDYFVEPARMHALIIYHLQTMWREYLRVEWRRVLPMLEEAVTVFRAQDWSKLNALQVARQVTNQELKPYWEGMIERAQHITLIPSAHLGPYLGKFSHDDSLWLLFGAHLPGGARATSSALTRSELLVRLSALNDDTRLQILELLGQRDELCAQDIITLLDISQPAASRHLKQLSATGYVTERRRDANKCYALNRERLDETCDLLHRFLKI
;
A
#
# COMPACT_ATOMS: atom_id res chain seq x y z
N MET A 1 40.99 -3.35 -45.86
CA MET A 1 39.90 -4.03 -45.16
C MET A 1 39.19 -2.98 -44.33
N PRO A 2 37.99 -2.54 -44.66
CA PRO A 2 37.28 -1.56 -43.83
C PRO A 2 36.62 -2.27 -42.65
N ALA A 3 36.76 -1.65 -41.46
CA ALA A 3 36.12 -2.07 -40.23
C ALA A 3 34.61 -1.92 -40.37
N GLN A 4 33.89 -3.01 -40.14
CA GLN A 4 32.44 -3.01 -40.00
C GLN A 4 32.06 -2.35 -38.67
N LEU A 5 31.41 -1.18 -38.74
CA LEU A 5 30.69 -0.57 -37.65
C LEU A 5 29.50 -1.48 -37.29
N GLN A 6 29.59 -2.19 -36.18
CA GLN A 6 28.43 -2.81 -35.54
C GLN A 6 27.61 -1.67 -34.96
N THR A 7 26.52 -1.33 -35.65
CA THR A 7 25.45 -0.50 -35.09
C THR A 7 24.69 -1.37 -34.11
N GLU A 8 25.01 -1.28 -32.82
CA GLU A 8 24.13 -1.80 -31.78
C GLU A 8 22.80 -1.04 -31.86
N LEU A 9 21.79 -1.74 -32.35
CA LEU A 9 20.41 -1.30 -32.19
C LEU A 9 20.13 -1.22 -30.70
N ILE A 10 20.17 -0.02 -30.12
CA ILE A 10 19.58 0.28 -28.82
C ILE A 10 18.09 0.00 -29.01
N ARG A 11 17.66 -1.18 -28.61
CA ARG A 11 16.23 -1.44 -28.40
C ARG A 11 15.80 -0.50 -27.29
N ASN A 12 15.14 0.59 -27.64
CA ASN A 12 14.40 1.39 -26.68
C ASN A 12 13.48 0.43 -25.95
N ALA A 13 13.67 0.27 -24.63
CA ALA A 13 12.70 -0.43 -23.80
C ALA A 13 11.34 0.23 -24.04
N PRO A 14 10.24 -0.54 -24.16
CA PRO A 14 8.93 0.04 -24.32
C PRO A 14 8.70 1.07 -23.21
N ALA A 15 8.24 2.26 -23.60
CA ALA A 15 7.99 3.32 -22.65
C ALA A 15 6.95 2.83 -21.62
N THR A 16 7.25 2.95 -20.33
CA THR A 16 6.32 2.59 -19.26
C THR A 16 5.03 3.38 -19.42
N SER A 17 3.90 2.68 -19.52
CA SER A 17 2.60 3.32 -19.58
C SER A 17 2.12 3.68 -18.17
N ILE A 18 1.66 4.92 -17.99
CA ILE A 18 1.13 5.39 -16.71
C ILE A 18 -0.31 5.85 -16.92
N GLN A 19 -1.20 5.40 -16.06
CA GLN A 19 -2.60 5.80 -16.08
C GLN A 19 -3.11 6.06 -14.66
N PHE A 20 -4.18 6.87 -14.57
CA PHE A 20 -4.85 7.19 -13.31
C PHE A 20 -6.25 6.62 -13.36
N GLU A 21 -6.58 5.74 -12.43
CA GLU A 21 -7.86 5.06 -12.37
C GLU A 21 -8.37 4.93 -10.93
N ILE A 22 -9.66 4.74 -10.76
CA ILE A 22 -10.26 4.54 -9.42
C ILE A 22 -10.05 3.11 -8.96
N GLU A 23 -10.14 2.14 -9.86
CA GLU A 23 -9.99 0.71 -9.60
C GLU A 23 -10.79 0.23 -8.37
N PRO A 24 -12.11 0.06 -8.49
CA PRO A 24 -12.99 -0.23 -7.36
C PRO A 24 -12.60 -1.49 -6.58
N ALA A 25 -12.17 -2.56 -7.27
CA ALA A 25 -11.77 -3.82 -6.64
C ALA A 25 -10.49 -3.64 -5.80
N HIS A 26 -9.47 -2.97 -6.35
CA HIS A 26 -8.22 -2.70 -5.67
C HIS A 26 -8.43 -1.81 -4.43
N ASN A 27 -9.21 -0.73 -4.58
CA ASN A 27 -9.53 0.16 -3.47
C ASN A 27 -10.30 -0.55 -2.35
N ALA A 28 -11.33 -1.33 -2.70
CA ALA A 28 -12.16 -2.03 -1.73
C ALA A 28 -11.36 -3.07 -0.94
N LEU A 29 -10.59 -3.91 -1.63
CA LEU A 29 -9.75 -4.92 -0.97
C LEU A 29 -8.69 -4.27 -0.10
N TYR A 30 -8.03 -3.21 -0.59
CA TYR A 30 -7.03 -2.52 0.21
C TYR A 30 -7.63 -1.88 1.45
N SER A 31 -8.83 -1.28 1.34
CA SER A 31 -9.56 -0.74 2.49
C SER A 31 -9.87 -1.81 3.55
N MET A 32 -10.25 -3.00 3.12
CA MET A 32 -10.46 -4.13 4.04
C MET A 32 -9.15 -4.65 4.65
N MET A 33 -8.02 -4.64 3.89
CA MET A 33 -6.69 -4.99 4.42
C MET A 33 -6.23 -4.01 5.51
N LEU A 34 -6.55 -2.73 5.37
CA LEU A 34 -6.21 -1.72 6.38
C LEU A 34 -6.90 -1.98 7.73
N LEU A 35 -8.05 -2.66 7.76
CA LEU A 35 -8.73 -3.03 9.01
C LEU A 35 -7.88 -3.97 9.87
N ASN A 36 -7.00 -4.78 9.27
CA ASN A 36 -6.12 -5.71 10.00
C ASN A 36 -4.97 -5.00 10.71
N VAL A 37 -4.61 -3.80 10.26
CA VAL A 37 -3.44 -3.05 10.75
C VAL A 37 -3.82 -1.68 11.33
N ALA A 38 -5.11 -1.46 11.58
CA ALA A 38 -5.64 -0.16 12.00
C ALA A 38 -5.06 0.34 13.33
N ASP A 39 -4.70 -0.56 14.23
CA ASP A 39 -4.06 -0.27 15.52
C ASP A 39 -2.53 -0.10 15.43
N GLN A 40 -1.93 -0.52 14.31
CA GLN A 40 -0.48 -0.44 14.06
C GLN A 40 -0.09 0.79 13.25
N LEU A 41 -1.04 1.40 12.54
CA LEU A 41 -0.84 2.55 11.67
C LEU A 41 -1.61 3.76 12.19
N SER A 42 -0.91 4.86 12.38
CA SER A 42 -1.52 6.14 12.73
C SER A 42 -1.78 6.97 11.47
N GLY A 43 -2.83 7.80 11.47
CA GLY A 43 -3.13 8.69 10.32
C GLY A 43 -3.92 8.02 9.20
N LEU A 44 -4.47 6.84 9.42
CA LEU A 44 -5.49 6.27 8.55
C LEU A 44 -6.80 7.05 8.65
N ASP A 45 -7.66 6.93 7.65
CA ASP A 45 -9.00 7.52 7.70
C ASP A 45 -9.81 7.03 8.92
N GLU A 46 -10.66 7.90 9.45
CA GLU A 46 -11.51 7.59 10.62
C GLU A 46 -12.42 6.37 10.37
N TRP A 47 -12.88 6.17 9.15
CA TRP A 47 -13.68 5.00 8.80
C TRP A 47 -12.93 3.70 9.08
N VAL A 48 -11.62 3.63 8.78
CA VAL A 48 -10.80 2.43 9.02
C VAL A 48 -10.74 2.12 10.51
N THR A 49 -10.38 3.09 11.33
CA THR A 49 -10.22 2.89 12.78
C THR A 49 -11.53 2.52 13.46
N ARG A 50 -12.62 3.24 13.13
CA ARG A 50 -13.96 2.98 13.66
C ARG A 50 -14.49 1.62 13.20
N THR A 51 -14.32 1.26 11.94
CA THR A 51 -14.79 -0.01 11.40
C THR A 51 -14.03 -1.17 12.02
N ALA A 52 -12.68 -1.09 12.10
CA ALA A 52 -11.87 -2.12 12.74
C ALA A 52 -12.28 -2.38 14.20
N GLN A 53 -12.61 -1.33 14.95
CA GLN A 53 -13.10 -1.45 16.33
C GLN A 53 -14.50 -2.09 16.40
N SER A 54 -15.34 -1.89 15.39
CA SER A 54 -16.72 -2.43 15.35
C SER A 54 -16.82 -3.88 14.91
N LEU A 55 -15.75 -4.45 14.32
CA LEU A 55 -15.74 -5.85 13.88
C LEU A 55 -15.82 -6.80 15.09
N SER A 56 -16.70 -7.79 14.99
CA SER A 56 -16.70 -8.92 15.94
C SER A 56 -15.37 -9.68 15.85
N PRO A 57 -14.97 -10.42 16.92
CA PRO A 57 -13.77 -11.24 16.90
C PRO A 57 -13.73 -12.21 15.70
N GLU A 58 -14.84 -12.86 15.38
CA GLU A 58 -14.97 -13.76 14.24
C GLU A 58 -14.76 -13.02 12.90
N ARG A 59 -15.36 -11.85 12.73
CA ARG A 59 -15.21 -11.04 11.52
C ARG A 59 -13.77 -10.58 11.32
N ARG A 60 -13.13 -10.16 12.40
CA ARG A 60 -11.73 -9.74 12.39
C ARG A 60 -10.82 -10.90 12.03
N HIS A 61 -11.07 -12.08 12.60
CA HIS A 61 -10.33 -13.29 12.28
C HIS A 61 -10.49 -13.67 10.80
N ASN A 62 -11.73 -13.74 10.30
CA ASN A 62 -11.99 -14.06 8.90
C ASN A 62 -11.39 -13.02 7.94
N ASN A 63 -11.36 -11.74 8.33
CA ASN A 63 -10.73 -10.69 7.52
C ASN A 63 -9.21 -10.93 7.39
N ARG A 64 -8.55 -11.30 8.48
CA ARG A 64 -7.14 -11.71 8.44
C ARG A 64 -6.94 -12.96 7.60
N LEU A 65 -7.72 -13.99 7.82
CA LEU A 65 -7.61 -15.25 7.10
C LEU A 65 -7.73 -15.06 5.58
N VAL A 66 -8.73 -14.28 5.13
CA VAL A 66 -8.97 -14.04 3.70
C VAL A 66 -7.93 -13.08 3.09
N LEU A 67 -7.56 -12.00 3.81
CA LEU A 67 -6.74 -10.92 3.25
C LEU A 67 -5.25 -10.99 3.62
N GLU A 68 -4.86 -11.89 4.50
CA GLU A 68 -3.45 -12.22 4.78
C GLU A 68 -3.14 -13.64 4.28
N GLY A 69 -3.73 -14.69 4.87
CA GLY A 69 -3.44 -16.08 4.53
C GLY A 69 -3.86 -16.51 3.13
N LEU A 70 -5.01 -16.02 2.64
CA LEU A 70 -5.53 -16.36 1.30
C LEU A 70 -5.41 -15.21 0.28
N HIS A 71 -4.61 -14.17 0.58
CA HIS A 71 -4.60 -12.92 -0.20
C HIS A 71 -4.28 -13.11 -1.69
N TYR A 72 -3.46 -14.08 -2.08
CA TYR A 72 -3.17 -14.35 -3.48
C TYR A 72 -4.36 -14.90 -4.26
N ALA A 73 -5.33 -15.54 -3.61
CA ALA A 73 -6.58 -15.94 -4.25
C ALA A 73 -7.47 -14.73 -4.61
N VAL A 74 -7.45 -13.71 -3.74
CA VAL A 74 -8.31 -12.51 -3.88
C VAL A 74 -7.59 -11.31 -4.51
N THR A 75 -6.30 -11.38 -4.76
CA THR A 75 -5.56 -10.27 -5.40
C THR A 75 -6.10 -10.00 -6.80
N PRO A 76 -6.54 -8.75 -7.10
CA PRO A 76 -6.99 -8.39 -8.43
C PRO A 76 -5.83 -8.46 -9.43
N ILE A 77 -6.11 -9.02 -10.61
CA ILE A 77 -5.14 -9.18 -11.71
C ILE A 77 -5.50 -8.35 -12.94
N ARG A 78 -6.64 -7.68 -12.91
CA ARG A 78 -7.18 -6.81 -13.95
C ARG A 78 -8.10 -5.76 -13.34
N SER A 79 -8.69 -4.93 -14.16
CA SER A 79 -9.67 -3.91 -13.76
C SER A 79 -11.10 -4.45 -13.81
N TRP A 80 -11.96 -3.94 -12.91
CA TRP A 80 -13.41 -4.17 -12.91
C TRP A 80 -14.14 -2.83 -12.73
N ASN A 81 -15.28 -2.68 -13.37
CA ASN A 81 -16.09 -1.44 -13.30
C ASN A 81 -16.71 -1.19 -11.92
N SER A 82 -16.85 -2.23 -11.11
CA SER A 82 -17.33 -2.13 -9.72
C SER A 82 -16.78 -3.27 -8.87
N PHE A 83 -16.90 -3.14 -7.55
CA PHE A 83 -16.52 -4.22 -6.66
C PHE A 83 -17.50 -5.39 -6.74
N GLU A 84 -18.77 -5.14 -7.01
CA GLU A 84 -19.76 -6.17 -7.26
C GLU A 84 -19.39 -7.02 -8.49
N ALA A 85 -18.98 -6.38 -9.59
CA ALA A 85 -18.53 -7.11 -10.79
C ALA A 85 -17.29 -7.98 -10.50
N TYR A 86 -16.38 -7.52 -9.65
CA TYR A 86 -15.27 -8.34 -9.18
C TYR A 86 -15.75 -9.54 -8.34
N LEU A 87 -16.71 -9.32 -7.42
CA LEU A 87 -17.28 -10.40 -6.61
C LEU A 87 -18.01 -11.44 -7.44
N ASP A 88 -18.76 -11.01 -8.48
CA ASP A 88 -19.46 -11.90 -9.39
C ASP A 88 -18.48 -12.76 -10.20
N ASP A 89 -17.39 -12.15 -10.69
CA ASP A 89 -16.33 -12.86 -11.42
C ASP A 89 -15.60 -13.87 -10.52
N LEU A 90 -15.30 -13.47 -9.29
CA LEU A 90 -14.66 -14.33 -8.29
C LEU A 90 -15.59 -15.49 -7.89
N ALA A 91 -16.89 -15.24 -7.72
CA ALA A 91 -17.88 -16.25 -7.40
C ALA A 91 -18.11 -17.26 -8.55
N ALA A 92 -17.93 -16.81 -9.79
CA ALA A 92 -18.04 -17.67 -10.97
C ALA A 92 -16.77 -18.49 -11.26
N SER A 93 -15.64 -18.17 -10.60
CA SER A 93 -14.37 -18.88 -10.83
C SER A 93 -14.41 -20.30 -10.28
N ASP A 94 -13.71 -21.23 -10.98
CA ASP A 94 -13.54 -22.59 -10.47
C ASP A 94 -12.70 -22.58 -9.19
N PRO A 95 -13.15 -23.22 -8.10
CA PRO A 95 -12.44 -23.23 -6.83
C PRO A 95 -11.02 -23.83 -6.93
N THR A 96 -10.81 -24.82 -7.79
CA THR A 96 -9.51 -25.46 -7.98
C THR A 96 -8.56 -24.53 -8.73
N GLU A 97 -9.04 -23.86 -9.78
CA GLU A 97 -8.25 -22.86 -10.50
C GLU A 97 -7.88 -21.68 -9.58
N LEU A 98 -8.79 -21.27 -8.70
CA LEU A 98 -8.52 -20.21 -7.73
C LEU A 98 -7.40 -20.61 -6.75
N ARG A 99 -7.43 -21.84 -6.23
CA ARG A 99 -6.36 -22.41 -5.39
C ARG A 99 -5.04 -22.49 -6.16
N ASP A 100 -5.07 -23.00 -7.39
CA ASP A 100 -3.86 -23.20 -8.18
C ASP A 100 -3.18 -21.85 -8.49
N ARG A 101 -3.96 -20.82 -8.77
CA ARG A 101 -3.48 -19.43 -8.90
C ARG A 101 -2.83 -18.92 -7.62
N LEU A 102 -3.42 -19.20 -6.44
CA LEU A 102 -2.83 -18.85 -5.15
C LEU A 102 -1.46 -19.52 -4.99
N LEU A 103 -1.38 -20.82 -5.22
CA LEU A 103 -0.14 -21.60 -5.07
C LEU A 103 0.95 -21.16 -6.06
N GLU A 104 0.58 -20.91 -7.31
CA GLU A 104 1.48 -20.39 -8.32
C GLU A 104 2.06 -19.04 -7.89
N ARG A 105 1.22 -18.11 -7.44
CA ARG A 105 1.67 -16.80 -6.99
C ARG A 105 2.54 -16.87 -5.74
N LEU A 106 2.24 -17.73 -4.80
CA LEU A 106 3.12 -18.00 -3.65
C LEU A 106 4.53 -18.39 -4.09
N THR A 107 4.64 -19.25 -5.09
CA THR A 107 5.94 -19.81 -5.53
C THR A 107 6.67 -18.92 -6.54
N THR A 108 5.93 -18.14 -7.35
CA THR A 108 6.50 -17.27 -8.38
C THR A 108 6.72 -15.83 -7.95
N SER A 109 6.17 -15.42 -6.78
CA SER A 109 6.38 -14.07 -6.24
C SER A 109 7.87 -13.74 -6.26
N LYS A 110 8.24 -12.84 -7.18
CA LYS A 110 9.63 -12.43 -7.36
C LYS A 110 10.12 -11.78 -6.05
N VAL A 111 11.40 -11.89 -5.78
CA VAL A 111 12.11 -11.31 -4.61
C VAL A 111 11.74 -9.82 -4.34
N TYR A 112 11.17 -9.14 -5.32
CA TYR A 112 10.75 -7.74 -5.27
C TYR A 112 9.49 -7.48 -4.46
N ASP A 113 8.65 -8.50 -4.27
CA ASP A 113 7.44 -8.41 -3.47
C ASP A 113 7.70 -8.64 -1.99
N LEU A 114 8.94 -9.01 -1.65
CA LEU A 114 9.33 -9.40 -0.31
C LEU A 114 9.95 -8.23 0.47
N PRO A 115 9.72 -8.14 1.78
CA PRO A 115 10.42 -7.23 2.65
C PRO A 115 11.95 -7.40 2.55
N ARG A 116 12.71 -6.34 2.88
CA ARG A 116 14.18 -6.41 2.84
C ARG A 116 14.70 -7.48 3.78
N GLY A 117 15.59 -8.34 3.30
CA GLY A 117 16.27 -9.38 4.07
C GLY A 117 15.80 -10.79 3.75
N VAL A 118 14.76 -10.95 2.95
CA VAL A 118 14.32 -12.28 2.49
C VAL A 118 15.29 -12.78 1.44
N ARG A 119 15.84 -13.98 1.68
CA ARG A 119 16.75 -14.64 0.74
C ARG A 119 15.96 -15.25 -0.42
N PRO A 120 16.51 -15.26 -1.65
CA PRO A 120 15.95 -16.06 -2.73
C PRO A 120 15.86 -17.52 -2.28
N ILE A 121 14.65 -18.05 -2.24
CA ILE A 121 14.44 -19.46 -1.93
C ILE A 121 14.35 -20.23 -3.25
N PRO A 122 14.88 -21.45 -3.34
CA PRO A 122 14.70 -22.29 -4.50
C PRO A 122 13.21 -22.42 -4.84
N SER A 123 12.89 -22.30 -6.14
CA SER A 123 11.52 -22.52 -6.61
C SER A 123 11.07 -23.93 -6.23
N ILE A 124 9.90 -24.03 -5.63
CA ILE A 124 9.25 -25.28 -5.27
C ILE A 124 8.05 -25.49 -6.19
N PRO A 125 7.79 -26.71 -6.70
CA PRO A 125 6.54 -26.99 -7.42
C PRO A 125 5.33 -26.65 -6.54
N PRO A 126 4.34 -25.87 -7.07
CA PRO A 126 3.19 -25.41 -6.29
C PRO A 126 2.45 -26.55 -5.56
N GLN A 127 2.36 -27.72 -6.18
CA GLN A 127 1.67 -28.89 -5.60
C GLN A 127 2.31 -29.42 -4.34
N GLN A 128 3.61 -29.20 -4.12
CA GLN A 128 4.28 -29.61 -2.88
C GLN A 128 3.83 -28.80 -1.67
N LEU A 129 3.30 -27.59 -1.90
CA LEU A 129 2.73 -26.76 -0.84
C LEU A 129 1.36 -27.27 -0.34
N LEU A 130 0.79 -28.31 -0.95
CA LEU A 130 -0.40 -28.98 -0.42
C LEU A 130 -0.07 -29.86 0.81
N ASP A 131 1.21 -30.21 1.02
CA ASP A 131 1.66 -30.78 2.27
C ASP A 131 1.92 -29.68 3.31
N LYS A 132 1.22 -29.76 4.44
CA LYS A 132 1.23 -28.70 5.47
C LYS A 132 2.62 -28.46 6.06
N ALA A 133 3.39 -29.51 6.29
CA ALA A 133 4.73 -29.38 6.87
C ALA A 133 5.66 -28.69 5.88
N THR A 134 5.60 -29.08 4.61
CA THR A 134 6.34 -28.45 3.51
C THR A 134 5.97 -26.97 3.37
N TYR A 135 4.67 -26.63 3.42
CA TYR A 135 4.18 -25.25 3.34
C TYR A 135 4.70 -24.38 4.47
N MET A 136 4.54 -24.82 5.72
CA MET A 136 4.98 -24.05 6.90
C MET A 136 6.50 -23.87 6.94
N ASN A 137 7.28 -24.88 6.58
CA ASN A 137 8.74 -24.78 6.48
C ASN A 137 9.15 -23.80 5.39
N TRP A 138 8.50 -23.86 4.23
CA TRP A 138 8.77 -22.96 3.12
C TRP A 138 8.46 -21.50 3.48
N LEU A 139 7.34 -21.22 4.18
CA LEU A 139 7.02 -19.89 4.68
C LEU A 139 8.07 -19.37 5.66
N ALA A 140 8.48 -20.21 6.61
CA ALA A 140 9.50 -19.84 7.60
C ALA A 140 10.83 -19.45 6.95
N GLU A 141 11.24 -20.17 5.90
CA GLU A 141 12.44 -19.85 5.12
C GLU A 141 12.27 -18.58 4.28
N LYS A 142 11.12 -18.42 3.60
CA LYS A 142 10.86 -17.31 2.69
C LYS A 142 10.67 -15.99 3.43
N PHE A 143 9.94 -15.97 4.52
CA PHE A 143 9.57 -14.76 5.24
C PHE A 143 10.37 -14.51 6.52
N ALA A 144 11.30 -15.39 6.87
CA ALA A 144 12.17 -15.26 8.04
C ALA A 144 11.39 -14.96 9.35
N GLY A 145 10.17 -15.50 9.47
CA GLY A 145 9.27 -15.31 10.62
C GLY A 145 8.38 -14.07 10.57
N ASP A 146 8.43 -13.27 9.51
CA ASP A 146 7.54 -12.11 9.32
C ASP A 146 6.18 -12.54 8.72
N TYR A 147 5.48 -13.44 9.43
CA TYR A 147 4.14 -13.93 9.11
C TYR A 147 3.45 -14.44 10.39
N ASP A 148 2.13 -14.59 10.36
CA ASP A 148 1.37 -15.16 11.46
C ASP A 148 1.20 -16.68 11.24
N PRO A 149 1.90 -17.55 12.04
CA PRO A 149 1.85 -18.99 11.83
C PRO A 149 0.45 -19.59 12.03
N GLU A 150 -0.40 -19.00 12.88
CA GLU A 150 -1.74 -19.50 13.14
C GLU A 150 -2.64 -19.24 11.94
N ILE A 151 -2.62 -18.01 11.41
CA ILE A 151 -3.37 -17.62 10.22
C ILE A 151 -2.92 -18.44 8.99
N GLU A 152 -1.62 -18.60 8.78
CA GLU A 152 -1.10 -19.36 7.64
C GLU A 152 -1.40 -20.86 7.75
N SER A 153 -1.33 -21.43 8.96
CA SER A 153 -1.72 -22.82 9.21
C SER A 153 -3.20 -23.06 8.91
N GLU A 154 -4.07 -22.13 9.30
CA GLU A 154 -5.50 -22.21 9.00
C GLU A 154 -5.79 -21.97 7.52
N ALA A 155 -5.12 -21.01 6.89
CA ALA A 155 -5.24 -20.76 5.45
C ALA A 155 -4.89 -22.03 4.63
N HIS A 156 -3.86 -22.76 5.06
CA HIS A 156 -3.51 -24.05 4.45
C HIS A 156 -4.69 -25.05 4.53
N ASP A 157 -5.36 -25.18 5.68
CA ASP A 157 -6.50 -26.07 5.85
C ASP A 157 -7.69 -25.69 4.93
N TYR A 158 -7.78 -24.41 4.53
CA TYR A 158 -8.75 -23.97 3.56
C TYR A 158 -8.32 -24.23 2.12
N PHE A 159 -7.09 -23.93 1.72
CA PHE A 159 -6.75 -24.04 0.31
C PHE A 159 -6.53 -25.51 -0.15
N VAL A 160 -6.28 -26.45 0.76
CA VAL A 160 -6.31 -27.89 0.43
C VAL A 160 -7.73 -28.42 0.15
N GLU A 161 -8.76 -27.67 0.57
CA GLU A 161 -10.18 -27.89 0.28
C GLU A 161 -10.74 -26.75 -0.58
N PRO A 162 -10.49 -26.70 -1.90
CA PRO A 162 -10.76 -25.53 -2.73
C PRO A 162 -12.20 -25.00 -2.64
N ALA A 163 -13.19 -25.89 -2.59
CA ALA A 163 -14.59 -25.50 -2.48
C ALA A 163 -14.88 -24.77 -1.16
N ARG A 164 -14.26 -25.20 -0.05
CA ARG A 164 -14.39 -24.59 1.25
C ARG A 164 -13.69 -23.21 1.31
N MET A 165 -12.49 -23.12 0.73
CA MET A 165 -11.76 -21.86 0.56
C MET A 165 -12.59 -20.84 -0.22
N HIS A 166 -13.10 -21.26 -1.38
CA HIS A 166 -13.91 -20.39 -2.25
C HIS A 166 -15.16 -19.89 -1.53
N ALA A 167 -15.91 -20.78 -0.86
CA ALA A 167 -17.10 -20.40 -0.09
C ALA A 167 -16.79 -19.37 1.02
N LEU A 168 -15.70 -19.57 1.77
CA LEU A 168 -15.26 -18.61 2.79
C LEU A 168 -14.95 -17.25 2.18
N ILE A 169 -14.16 -17.21 1.11
CA ILE A 169 -13.75 -15.97 0.44
C ILE A 169 -14.99 -15.19 -0.02
N ILE A 170 -15.89 -15.84 -0.77
CA ILE A 170 -17.07 -15.18 -1.30
C ILE A 170 -17.98 -14.67 -0.19
N TYR A 171 -18.31 -15.52 0.79
CA TYR A 171 -19.13 -15.12 1.92
C TYR A 171 -18.54 -13.93 2.68
N HIS A 172 -17.24 -13.98 2.97
CA HIS A 172 -16.57 -12.93 3.72
C HIS A 172 -16.56 -11.61 2.95
N LEU A 173 -16.10 -11.59 1.70
CA LEU A 173 -16.00 -10.37 0.91
C LEU A 173 -17.38 -9.74 0.62
N GLN A 174 -18.39 -10.55 0.28
CA GLN A 174 -19.76 -10.05 0.10
C GLN A 174 -20.31 -9.43 1.37
N THR A 175 -20.02 -10.03 2.52
CA THR A 175 -20.48 -9.53 3.80
C THR A 175 -19.78 -8.23 4.18
N MET A 176 -18.45 -8.17 4.05
CA MET A 176 -17.67 -6.95 4.31
C MET A 176 -18.11 -5.80 3.41
N TRP A 177 -18.35 -6.08 2.12
CA TRP A 177 -18.89 -5.08 1.21
C TRP A 177 -20.26 -4.58 1.64
N ARG A 178 -21.22 -5.48 1.83
CA ARG A 178 -22.62 -5.13 2.12
C ARG A 178 -22.77 -4.38 3.44
N GLU A 179 -22.09 -4.84 4.49
CA GLU A 179 -22.33 -4.37 5.85
C GLU A 179 -21.47 -3.16 6.24
N TYR A 180 -20.25 -3.03 5.65
CA TYR A 180 -19.30 -2.02 6.08
C TYR A 180 -18.89 -1.05 4.97
N LEU A 181 -18.52 -1.53 3.77
CA LEU A 181 -17.83 -0.69 2.81
C LEU A 181 -18.74 -0.03 1.77
N ARG A 182 -19.87 -0.64 1.37
CA ARG A 182 -20.70 -0.15 0.27
C ARG A 182 -21.25 1.28 0.48
N VAL A 183 -21.64 1.61 1.70
CA VAL A 183 -22.12 2.96 2.04
C VAL A 183 -20.97 3.95 2.03
N GLU A 184 -19.87 3.57 2.61
CA GLU A 184 -18.64 4.37 2.61
C GLU A 184 -18.10 4.60 1.20
N TRP A 185 -18.08 3.57 0.36
CA TRP A 185 -17.69 3.69 -1.03
C TRP A 185 -18.46 4.78 -1.78
N ARG A 186 -19.79 4.79 -1.62
CA ARG A 186 -20.63 5.85 -2.22
C ARG A 186 -20.29 7.24 -1.71
N ARG A 187 -19.90 7.35 -0.45
CA ARG A 187 -19.50 8.63 0.17
C ARG A 187 -18.20 9.16 -0.40
N VAL A 188 -17.21 8.27 -0.62
CA VAL A 188 -15.86 8.69 -1.05
C VAL A 188 -15.70 8.75 -2.57
N LEU A 189 -16.51 8.03 -3.34
CA LEU A 189 -16.40 7.92 -4.79
C LEU A 189 -16.32 9.27 -5.51
N PRO A 190 -17.16 10.28 -5.24
CA PRO A 190 -17.08 11.58 -5.94
C PRO A 190 -15.73 12.28 -5.73
N MET A 191 -15.12 12.13 -4.55
CA MET A 191 -13.80 12.68 -4.27
C MET A 191 -12.70 11.95 -5.05
N LEU A 192 -12.81 10.62 -5.20
CA LEU A 192 -11.85 9.83 -5.98
C LEU A 192 -11.97 10.15 -7.48
N GLU A 193 -13.19 10.33 -8.00
CA GLU A 193 -13.45 10.75 -9.39
C GLU A 193 -12.85 12.13 -9.67
N GLU A 194 -13.00 13.09 -8.75
CA GLU A 194 -12.37 14.39 -8.84
C GLU A 194 -10.84 14.26 -8.87
N ALA A 195 -10.25 13.48 -7.97
CA ALA A 195 -8.82 13.28 -7.92
C ALA A 195 -8.29 12.71 -9.24
N VAL A 196 -8.88 11.64 -9.76
CA VAL A 196 -8.51 11.04 -11.05
C VAL A 196 -8.61 12.05 -12.19
N THR A 197 -9.70 12.83 -12.23
CA THR A 197 -9.91 13.85 -13.26
C THR A 197 -8.81 14.91 -13.25
N VAL A 198 -8.44 15.39 -12.06
CA VAL A 198 -7.39 16.42 -11.91
C VAL A 198 -6.02 15.84 -12.27
N PHE A 199 -5.69 14.63 -11.86
CA PHE A 199 -4.42 13.99 -12.21
C PHE A 199 -4.31 13.71 -13.72
N ARG A 200 -5.38 13.25 -14.37
CA ARG A 200 -5.42 13.04 -15.83
C ARG A 200 -5.25 14.33 -16.63
N ALA A 201 -5.66 15.46 -16.10
CA ALA A 201 -5.52 16.76 -16.76
C ALA A 201 -4.10 17.33 -16.70
N GLN A 202 -3.18 16.75 -15.92
CA GLN A 202 -1.80 17.21 -15.84
C GLN A 202 -0.96 16.68 -17.01
N ASP A 203 0.03 17.47 -17.46
CA ASP A 203 1.02 17.04 -18.44
C ASP A 203 2.18 16.29 -17.77
N TRP A 204 2.19 14.97 -17.86
CA TRP A 204 3.22 14.10 -17.33
C TRP A 204 4.30 13.72 -18.37
N SER A 205 4.20 14.21 -19.62
CA SER A 205 5.03 13.75 -20.74
C SER A 205 6.53 14.01 -20.59
N LYS A 206 6.90 14.96 -19.72
CA LYS A 206 8.31 15.34 -19.47
C LYS A 206 8.95 14.56 -18.33
N LEU A 207 8.21 13.70 -17.68
CA LEU A 207 8.64 12.98 -16.48
C LEU A 207 8.73 11.48 -16.76
N ASN A 208 9.71 10.83 -16.16
CA ASN A 208 9.74 9.37 -16.11
C ASN A 208 8.79 8.83 -15.03
N ALA A 209 8.55 7.51 -15.05
CA ALA A 209 7.61 6.85 -14.15
C ALA A 209 7.91 7.11 -12.66
N LEU A 210 9.16 7.11 -12.26
CA LEU A 210 9.58 7.37 -10.88
C LEU A 210 9.30 8.82 -10.47
N GLN A 211 9.57 9.78 -11.36
CA GLN A 211 9.28 11.19 -11.12
C GLN A 211 7.77 11.43 -11.00
N VAL A 212 6.96 10.82 -11.88
CA VAL A 212 5.49 10.88 -11.78
C VAL A 212 5.03 10.30 -10.43
N ALA A 213 5.50 9.11 -10.06
CA ALA A 213 5.11 8.49 -8.81
C ALA A 213 5.49 9.35 -7.59
N ARG A 214 6.67 9.96 -7.55
CA ARG A 214 7.08 10.88 -6.48
C ARG A 214 6.17 12.11 -6.39
N GLN A 215 5.86 12.73 -7.52
CA GLN A 215 4.97 13.89 -7.55
C GLN A 215 3.54 13.54 -7.15
N VAL A 216 3.04 12.39 -7.64
CA VAL A 216 1.67 11.91 -7.35
C VAL A 216 1.53 11.49 -5.89
N THR A 217 2.52 10.82 -5.32
CA THR A 217 2.45 10.39 -3.92
C THR A 217 2.85 11.50 -2.95
N ASN A 218 3.49 12.56 -3.45
CA ASN A 218 4.05 13.65 -2.68
C ASN A 218 5.00 13.17 -1.56
N GLN A 219 5.80 12.14 -1.89
CA GLN A 219 6.71 11.46 -0.97
C GLN A 219 8.05 11.13 -1.65
N GLU A 220 9.11 11.15 -0.86
CA GLU A 220 10.35 10.49 -1.24
C GLU A 220 10.17 8.97 -1.15
N LEU A 221 10.25 8.31 -2.31
CA LEU A 221 10.02 6.88 -2.40
C LEU A 221 11.21 6.11 -1.86
N LYS A 222 10.94 5.08 -1.05
CA LYS A 222 11.99 4.16 -0.58
C LYS A 222 12.49 3.30 -1.76
N PRO A 223 13.75 2.82 -1.73
CA PRO A 223 14.33 2.01 -2.81
C PRO A 223 13.50 0.77 -3.19
N TYR A 224 12.71 0.26 -2.28
CA TYR A 224 11.75 -0.81 -2.55
C TYR A 224 10.68 -0.39 -3.57
N TRP A 225 10.08 0.79 -3.40
CA TRP A 225 9.09 1.36 -4.32
C TRP A 225 9.72 1.75 -5.66
N GLU A 226 10.89 2.38 -5.61
CA GLU A 226 11.64 2.76 -6.80
C GLU A 226 11.92 1.57 -7.70
N GLY A 227 12.45 0.49 -7.11
CA GLY A 227 12.75 -0.72 -7.87
C GLY A 227 11.51 -1.42 -8.45
N MET A 228 10.31 -1.29 -7.87
CA MET A 228 9.09 -1.82 -8.47
C MET A 228 8.62 -0.96 -9.64
N ILE A 229 8.61 0.36 -9.46
CA ILE A 229 8.20 1.33 -10.47
C ILE A 229 9.09 1.23 -11.71
N GLU A 230 10.41 1.11 -11.54
CA GLU A 230 11.36 1.01 -12.63
C GLU A 230 11.22 -0.27 -13.47
N ARG A 231 10.70 -1.34 -12.86
CA ARG A 231 10.50 -2.63 -13.54
C ARG A 231 9.14 -2.80 -14.19
N ALA A 232 8.15 -2.03 -13.74
CA ALA A 232 6.80 -2.13 -14.27
C ALA A 232 6.73 -1.54 -15.69
N GLN A 233 6.04 -2.25 -16.60
CA GLN A 233 5.71 -1.73 -17.94
C GLN A 233 4.40 -0.97 -17.92
N HIS A 234 3.47 -1.37 -17.03
CA HIS A 234 2.17 -0.75 -16.86
C HIS A 234 1.99 -0.32 -15.41
N ILE A 235 1.78 0.97 -15.18
CA ILE A 235 1.56 1.52 -13.85
C ILE A 235 0.18 2.18 -13.81
N THR A 236 -0.67 1.70 -12.93
CA THR A 236 -1.95 2.32 -12.61
C THR A 236 -1.85 3.00 -11.25
N LEU A 237 -1.97 4.32 -11.23
CA LEU A 237 -1.96 5.16 -10.03
C LEU A 237 -3.39 5.34 -9.54
N ILE A 238 -3.66 4.94 -8.30
CA ILE A 238 -5.01 4.80 -7.74
C ILE A 238 -5.14 5.69 -6.50
N PRO A 239 -5.92 6.78 -6.54
CA PRO A 239 -6.23 7.52 -5.33
C PRO A 239 -7.12 6.69 -4.40
N SER A 240 -6.82 6.69 -3.11
CA SER A 240 -7.56 5.98 -2.07
C SER A 240 -7.96 6.91 -0.94
N ALA A 241 -9.20 6.77 -0.45
CA ALA A 241 -9.71 7.59 0.64
C ALA A 241 -9.21 7.14 2.02
N HIS A 242 -8.85 5.87 2.18
CA HIS A 242 -8.65 5.24 3.48
C HIS A 242 -7.18 5.09 3.88
N LEU A 243 -6.27 5.26 2.92
CA LEU A 243 -4.85 4.95 3.07
C LEU A 243 -4.10 5.95 3.95
N GLY A 244 -4.66 7.15 4.12
CA GLY A 244 -3.95 8.24 4.80
C GLY A 244 -2.64 8.56 4.08
N PRO A 245 -1.51 8.67 4.80
CA PRO A 245 -0.23 9.03 4.21
C PRO A 245 0.56 7.83 3.65
N TYR A 246 -0.01 6.64 3.68
CA TYR A 246 0.70 5.43 3.27
C TYR A 246 0.51 5.12 1.79
N LEU A 247 1.32 4.19 1.30
CA LEU A 247 1.22 3.64 -0.06
C LEU A 247 0.77 2.19 0.01
N GLY A 248 -0.06 1.81 -0.97
CA GLY A 248 -0.50 0.45 -1.18
C GLY A 248 -0.10 -0.06 -2.57
N LYS A 249 -0.11 -1.35 -2.75
CA LYS A 249 0.17 -1.95 -4.05
C LYS A 249 -0.60 -3.25 -4.29
N PHE A 250 -0.82 -3.49 -5.59
CA PHE A 250 -1.02 -4.81 -6.15
C PHE A 250 -0.08 -4.95 -7.35
N SER A 251 0.36 -6.14 -7.65
CA SER A 251 1.21 -6.40 -8.81
C SER A 251 0.84 -7.72 -9.46
N HIS A 252 0.92 -7.76 -10.77
CA HIS A 252 0.76 -8.98 -11.56
C HIS A 252 1.56 -8.83 -12.85
N ASP A 253 2.44 -9.79 -13.12
CA ASP A 253 3.40 -9.74 -14.23
C ASP A 253 4.16 -8.41 -14.30
N ASP A 254 4.02 -7.66 -15.38
CA ASP A 254 4.64 -6.36 -15.60
C ASP A 254 3.76 -5.17 -15.20
N SER A 255 2.60 -5.45 -14.55
CA SER A 255 1.64 -4.45 -14.13
C SER A 255 1.76 -4.16 -12.63
N LEU A 256 1.78 -2.88 -12.29
CA LEU A 256 1.78 -2.35 -10.93
C LEU A 256 0.57 -1.43 -10.74
N TRP A 257 -0.26 -1.75 -9.77
CA TRP A 257 -1.30 -0.86 -9.23
C TRP A 257 -0.77 -0.25 -7.94
N LEU A 258 -0.52 1.06 -7.97
CA LEU A 258 0.00 1.80 -6.82
C LEU A 258 -1.11 2.68 -6.24
N LEU A 259 -1.50 2.39 -5.00
CA LEU A 259 -2.49 3.16 -4.27
C LEU A 259 -1.80 4.23 -3.41
N PHE A 260 -2.38 5.43 -3.39
CA PHE A 260 -1.91 6.57 -2.60
C PHE A 260 -3.08 7.33 -1.98
N GLY A 261 -2.85 8.05 -0.89
CA GLY A 261 -3.90 8.85 -0.24
C GLY A 261 -4.43 9.92 -1.19
N ALA A 262 -5.76 9.98 -1.37
CA ALA A 262 -6.38 10.94 -2.29
C ALA A 262 -6.08 12.39 -1.88
N HIS A 263 -5.45 13.14 -2.77
CA HIS A 263 -5.13 14.56 -2.63
C HIS A 263 -5.05 15.20 -4.02
N LEU A 264 -4.75 16.49 -4.08
CA LEU A 264 -4.53 17.21 -5.32
C LEU A 264 -3.04 17.31 -5.66
N PRO A 265 -2.67 17.27 -6.94
CA PRO A 265 -1.32 17.60 -7.35
C PRO A 265 -0.95 19.04 -6.95
N GLY A 266 0.32 19.27 -6.64
CA GLY A 266 0.82 20.58 -6.22
C GLY A 266 0.42 21.70 -7.21
N GLY A 267 -0.14 22.79 -6.70
CA GLY A 267 -0.58 23.93 -7.52
C GLY A 267 -1.96 23.79 -8.19
N ALA A 268 -2.56 22.62 -8.21
CA ALA A 268 -3.90 22.43 -8.74
C ALA A 268 -4.96 23.07 -7.82
N ARG A 269 -6.01 23.65 -8.44
CA ARG A 269 -7.18 24.16 -7.70
C ARG A 269 -8.23 23.06 -7.62
N ALA A 270 -8.67 22.72 -6.40
CA ALA A 270 -9.83 21.86 -6.20
C ALA A 270 -11.09 22.53 -6.75
N THR A 271 -11.92 21.77 -7.43
CA THR A 271 -13.29 22.19 -7.75
C THR A 271 -14.20 21.99 -6.54
N SER A 272 -13.85 21.06 -5.65
CA SER A 272 -14.50 20.86 -4.35
C SER A 272 -13.53 21.06 -3.18
N SER A 273 -14.09 21.39 -2.01
CA SER A 273 -13.31 21.49 -0.76
C SER A 273 -12.96 20.12 -0.15
N ALA A 274 -13.52 19.05 -0.70
CA ALA A 274 -13.42 17.72 -0.10
C ALA A 274 -11.98 17.15 -0.16
N LEU A 275 -11.32 17.23 -1.32
CA LEU A 275 -9.94 16.77 -1.49
C LEU A 275 -8.96 17.58 -0.64
N THR A 276 -9.06 18.92 -0.67
CA THR A 276 -8.21 19.79 0.15
C THR A 276 -8.38 19.50 1.63
N ARG A 277 -9.62 19.27 2.07
CA ARG A 277 -9.92 18.91 3.45
C ARG A 277 -9.33 17.54 3.82
N SER A 278 -9.45 16.54 2.96
CA SER A 278 -8.90 15.20 3.20
C SER A 278 -7.38 15.25 3.37
N GLU A 279 -6.68 15.92 2.45
CA GLU A 279 -5.23 16.10 2.53
C GLU A 279 -4.83 16.85 3.81
N LEU A 280 -5.53 17.93 4.15
CA LEU A 280 -5.26 18.71 5.35
C LEU A 280 -5.45 17.87 6.63
N LEU A 281 -6.52 17.05 6.69
CA LEU A 281 -6.76 16.18 7.83
C LEU A 281 -5.62 15.15 8.02
N VAL A 282 -5.12 14.56 6.94
CA VAL A 282 -3.96 13.65 6.99
C VAL A 282 -2.73 14.36 7.55
N ARG A 283 -2.42 15.56 7.06
CA ARG A 283 -1.28 16.36 7.52
C ARG A 283 -1.42 16.79 8.97
N LEU A 284 -2.57 17.35 9.35
CA LEU A 284 -2.81 17.80 10.73
C LEU A 284 -2.87 16.64 11.72
N SER A 285 -3.40 15.49 11.32
CA SER A 285 -3.43 14.30 12.18
C SER A 285 -2.03 13.84 12.57
N ALA A 286 -1.04 14.03 11.70
CA ALA A 286 0.36 13.73 12.03
C ALA A 286 0.95 14.70 13.07
N LEU A 287 0.44 15.92 13.16
CA LEU A 287 0.87 16.91 14.15
C LEU A 287 0.04 16.87 15.45
N ASN A 288 -1.11 16.20 15.45
CA ASN A 288 -2.01 16.10 16.59
C ASN A 288 -1.59 14.96 17.56
N ASP A 289 -0.36 15.03 18.07
CA ASP A 289 0.17 14.08 19.05
C ASP A 289 1.41 14.67 19.71
N ASP A 290 1.43 14.68 21.04
CA ASP A 290 2.47 15.33 21.81
C ASP A 290 3.87 14.73 21.54
N THR A 291 3.98 13.41 21.50
CA THR A 291 5.26 12.74 21.24
C THR A 291 5.81 13.10 19.85
N ARG A 292 4.94 13.20 18.84
CA ARG A 292 5.38 13.59 17.49
C ARG A 292 5.82 15.04 17.43
N LEU A 293 5.14 15.95 18.15
CA LEU A 293 5.58 17.34 18.26
C LEU A 293 6.95 17.43 18.96
N GLN A 294 7.17 16.67 20.03
CA GLN A 294 8.47 16.59 20.70
C GLN A 294 9.56 16.04 19.77
N ILE A 295 9.27 15.01 18.96
CA ILE A 295 10.22 14.50 17.96
C ILE A 295 10.59 15.60 16.95
N LEU A 296 9.58 16.33 16.41
CA LEU A 296 9.83 17.42 15.47
C LEU A 296 10.61 18.58 16.10
N GLU A 297 10.34 18.92 17.37
CA GLU A 297 11.08 19.91 18.10
C GLU A 297 12.56 19.52 18.27
N LEU A 298 12.83 18.28 18.67
CA LEU A 298 14.20 17.76 18.77
C LEU A 298 14.95 17.80 17.44
N LEU A 299 14.27 17.42 16.34
CA LEU A 299 14.83 17.49 14.98
C LEU A 299 14.93 18.92 14.45
N GLY A 300 14.15 19.86 14.99
CA GLY A 300 14.27 21.29 14.71
C GLY A 300 15.52 21.95 15.30
N GLN A 301 16.00 21.39 16.40
CA GLN A 301 17.19 21.86 17.13
C GLN A 301 18.48 21.17 16.68
N ARG A 302 18.40 20.10 15.88
CA ARG A 302 19.53 19.28 15.46
C ARG A 302 19.36 18.93 13.98
N ASP A 303 20.46 18.77 13.27
CA ASP A 303 20.41 18.46 11.82
C ASP A 303 19.84 17.06 11.56
N GLU A 304 20.17 16.08 12.42
CA GLU A 304 19.75 14.68 12.25
C GLU A 304 19.80 13.94 13.59
N LEU A 305 18.86 13.05 13.84
CA LEU A 305 18.86 12.10 14.96
C LEU A 305 18.54 10.69 14.46
N CYS A 306 19.23 9.68 15.01
CA CYS A 306 18.88 8.29 14.74
C CYS A 306 17.73 7.82 15.66
N ALA A 307 17.01 6.76 15.26
CA ALA A 307 15.87 6.26 16.02
C ALA A 307 16.21 5.98 17.50
N GLN A 308 17.42 5.44 17.76
CA GLN A 308 17.86 5.13 19.12
C GLN A 308 18.07 6.39 19.96
N ASP A 309 18.55 7.47 19.35
CA ASP A 309 18.72 8.77 20.05
C ASP A 309 17.36 9.32 20.49
N ILE A 310 16.36 9.25 19.58
CA ILE A 310 14.99 9.69 19.85
C ILE A 310 14.35 8.87 21.00
N ILE A 311 14.51 7.55 20.97
CA ILE A 311 14.04 6.63 22.02
C ILE A 311 14.63 7.06 23.38
N THR A 312 15.94 7.28 23.42
CA THR A 312 16.65 7.64 24.65
C THR A 312 16.26 9.04 25.15
N LEU A 313 16.15 10.03 24.24
CA LEU A 313 15.87 11.43 24.62
C LEU A 313 14.43 11.64 25.10
N LEU A 314 13.47 10.88 24.57
CA LEU A 314 12.06 11.00 24.92
C LEU A 314 11.58 9.93 25.92
N ASP A 315 12.44 9.00 26.30
CA ASP A 315 12.12 7.87 27.20
C ASP A 315 10.87 7.08 26.74
N ILE A 316 10.82 6.78 25.44
CA ILE A 316 9.70 6.04 24.82
C ILE A 316 10.14 4.64 24.39
N SER A 317 9.17 3.70 24.30
CA SER A 317 9.48 2.35 23.83
C SER A 317 9.83 2.33 22.33
N GLN A 318 10.67 1.37 21.91
CA GLN A 318 11.02 1.17 20.50
C GLN A 318 9.79 1.01 19.58
N PRO A 319 8.73 0.23 19.93
CA PRO A 319 7.53 0.16 19.12
C PRO A 319 6.79 1.50 18.99
N ALA A 320 6.73 2.30 20.07
CA ALA A 320 6.13 3.63 20.03
C ALA A 320 6.91 4.57 19.11
N ALA A 321 8.22 4.66 19.28
CA ALA A 321 9.10 5.46 18.42
C ALA A 321 8.95 5.07 16.94
N SER A 322 8.96 3.76 16.65
CA SER A 322 8.79 3.25 15.28
C SER A 322 7.46 3.69 14.67
N ARG A 323 6.36 3.63 15.41
CA ARG A 323 5.03 4.06 14.97
C ARG A 323 4.98 5.56 14.68
N HIS A 324 5.49 6.41 15.59
CA HIS A 324 5.50 7.85 15.40
C HIS A 324 6.39 8.27 14.22
N LEU A 325 7.60 7.72 14.13
CA LEU A 325 8.53 8.00 13.04
C LEU A 325 8.00 7.51 11.69
N LYS A 326 7.29 6.37 11.67
CA LYS A 326 6.64 5.85 10.44
C LYS A 326 5.58 6.82 9.92
N GLN A 327 4.76 7.40 10.79
CA GLN A 327 3.75 8.38 10.39
C GLN A 327 4.39 9.70 9.95
N LEU A 328 5.35 10.25 10.70
CA LEU A 328 6.05 11.48 10.33
C LEU A 328 6.78 11.33 8.98
N SER A 329 7.40 10.16 8.73
CA SER A 329 8.04 9.86 7.44
C SER A 329 7.01 9.72 6.32
N ALA A 330 5.88 9.06 6.56
CA ALA A 330 4.83 8.87 5.56
C ALA A 330 4.14 10.19 5.18
N THR A 331 3.98 11.11 6.12
CA THR A 331 3.44 12.47 5.86
C THR A 331 4.48 13.44 5.31
N GLY A 332 5.74 13.03 5.25
CA GLY A 332 6.84 13.83 4.71
C GLY A 332 7.41 14.88 5.67
N TYR A 333 6.98 14.93 6.94
CA TYR A 333 7.51 15.87 7.92
C TYR A 333 8.96 15.58 8.33
N VAL A 334 9.38 14.34 8.14
CA VAL A 334 10.77 13.95 8.31
C VAL A 334 11.27 13.18 7.09
N THR A 335 12.55 13.39 6.74
CA THR A 335 13.27 12.60 5.76
C THR A 335 14.04 11.49 6.48
N GLU A 336 14.01 10.26 5.92
CA GLU A 336 14.71 9.10 6.46
C GLU A 336 15.96 8.83 5.64
N ARG A 337 17.11 8.70 6.29
CA ARG A 337 18.30 8.14 5.63
C ARG A 337 18.94 7.05 6.49
N ARG A 338 19.72 6.20 5.84
CA ARG A 338 20.53 5.19 6.54
C ARG A 338 21.94 5.71 6.75
N ARG A 339 22.38 5.59 8.02
CA ARG A 339 23.76 5.80 8.40
C ARG A 339 24.25 4.50 9.04
N ASP A 340 25.11 3.77 8.32
CA ASP A 340 25.51 2.41 8.68
C ASP A 340 24.30 1.46 8.81
N ALA A 341 24.12 0.84 9.98
CA ALA A 341 22.98 -0.02 10.28
C ALA A 341 21.75 0.75 10.80
N ASN A 342 21.88 2.05 11.11
CA ASN A 342 20.85 2.84 11.78
C ASN A 342 20.01 3.65 10.79
N LYS A 343 18.73 3.83 11.15
CA LYS A 343 17.84 4.78 10.49
C LYS A 343 17.91 6.10 11.23
N CYS A 344 18.26 7.17 10.53
CA CYS A 344 18.32 8.51 11.04
C CYS A 344 17.33 9.40 10.29
N TYR A 345 16.87 10.44 10.97
CA TYR A 345 15.77 11.30 10.54
C TYR A 345 16.19 12.76 10.65
N ALA A 346 15.77 13.56 9.68
CA ALA A 346 15.94 15.01 9.65
C ALA A 346 14.58 15.69 9.43
N LEU A 347 14.42 16.91 9.98
CA LEU A 347 13.21 17.69 9.79
C LEU A 347 13.08 18.20 8.36
N ASN A 348 11.93 17.99 7.75
CA ASN A 348 11.58 18.57 6.46
C ASN A 348 10.81 19.89 6.68
N ARG A 349 11.52 21.01 6.66
CA ARG A 349 10.95 22.35 6.89
C ARG A 349 9.99 22.76 5.77
N GLU A 350 10.33 22.44 4.53
CA GLU A 350 9.49 22.74 3.35
C GLU A 350 8.10 22.12 3.51
N ARG A 351 8.02 20.89 4.02
CA ARG A 351 6.74 20.20 4.26
C ARG A 351 5.88 20.87 5.33
N LEU A 352 6.49 21.47 6.34
CA LEU A 352 5.77 22.26 7.34
C LEU A 352 5.19 23.53 6.71
N ASP A 353 5.99 24.25 5.93
CA ASP A 353 5.56 25.47 5.22
C ASP A 353 4.41 25.17 4.26
N GLU A 354 4.51 24.12 3.45
CA GLU A 354 3.43 23.65 2.57
C GLU A 354 2.12 23.35 3.34
N THR A 355 2.23 22.82 4.56
CA THR A 355 1.05 22.51 5.38
C THR A 355 0.37 23.78 5.89
N CYS A 356 1.14 24.79 6.29
CA CYS A 356 0.62 26.10 6.65
C CYS A 356 -0.06 26.79 5.45
N ASP A 357 0.56 26.74 4.28
CA ASP A 357 0.02 27.29 3.03
C ASP A 357 -1.28 26.58 2.62
N LEU A 358 -1.35 25.26 2.80
CA LEU A 358 -2.57 24.50 2.52
C LEU A 358 -3.71 24.91 3.45
N LEU A 359 -3.41 25.12 4.76
CA LEU A 359 -4.38 25.59 5.73
C LEU A 359 -4.89 26.99 5.40
N HIS A 360 -4.00 27.93 5.06
CA HIS A 360 -4.37 29.28 4.63
C HIS A 360 -5.28 29.24 3.40
N ARG A 361 -4.93 28.46 2.40
CA ARG A 361 -5.76 28.29 1.20
C ARG A 361 -7.14 27.70 1.51
N PHE A 362 -7.20 26.72 2.40
CA PHE A 362 -8.45 26.09 2.83
C PHE A 362 -9.37 27.10 3.55
N LEU A 363 -8.81 27.93 4.41
CA LEU A 363 -9.52 28.96 5.17
C LEU A 363 -9.77 30.25 4.35
N LYS A 364 -9.20 30.35 3.15
CA LYS A 364 -9.29 31.53 2.25
C LYS A 364 -8.74 32.83 2.92
N ILE A 365 -7.67 32.71 3.69
CA ILE A 365 -6.98 33.84 4.34
C ILE A 365 -5.55 33.96 3.80
#